data_29d2de0de685ca6a6e1af5d91bdaa8c4
#
_entry.id   29d2de0de685ca6a6e1af5d91bdaa8c4
#
_cell.length_a   1.000
_cell.length_b   1.000
_cell.length_c   1.000
_cell.angle_alpha   90.00
_cell.angle_beta   90.00
_cell.angle_gamma   90.00
#
_symmetry.space_group_name_H-M   'P 1'
#
loop_
_entity.id
_entity.type
_entity.pdbx_description
1 polymer ?
#
loop_
_entity_poly.entity_id
_entity_poly.type
_entity_poly.pdbx_seq_one_letter_code
_entity_poly.pdbx_strand_id
1 'polypeptide(L)'
;MVLVAELTKSDVQNMLTWEVQGRRYDPSNIDTMYLDHAGATPYAISTVREHYVDLTSKLLSNPHSHSSTSISTDARINEIRLRVLKMFNADPEVFDVVFVANATAGVKLIAEGFAGSPQGFRYRYLRDVHTSLVGAGNLAQQREYMEEHQVNQWLSGGIPVRADMSEKHQLEKGGNQPGLFAYPAQSNFNGKRFPLDWNPRLRANCPGWFSLLDAASYLTTTPLDFGDSASAPDFTVMSFYKIFGYPDLGAIVLRKDSGQLLLQRQYFGGGSRSILTVEGINLPRHVLHEALEDGTLPFHTIMALGSALDVQQRLFGSQINVARHAKAVTRLAYTLLWSLQYPNGQPLCQLYSIFNQGPILSFNLLSPNGSQLGFSAFEKAASGANFAVRTGGLCNPGGVQKHLDIPTKELTQMFASGKECGDGIDFIDGKILGVIRVSFGACSRVEDVVSLVQFLKETYLQEKPKKALTVLSPNMARIELRVLEAQTAASLVTVM
;
A
#
# COMPACT_ATOMS: atom_id res chain seq x y z
N MET A 1 -17.59 -14.25 -17.15
CA MET A 1 -18.36 -15.38 -16.60
C MET A 1 -17.54 -16.40 -15.80
N VAL A 2 -16.29 -16.66 -16.13
CA VAL A 2 -15.47 -17.71 -15.48
C VAL A 2 -15.00 -17.37 -14.06
N LEU A 3 -14.82 -16.10 -13.71
CA LEU A 3 -14.17 -15.72 -12.42
C LEU A 3 -15.11 -15.56 -11.21
N VAL A 4 -16.41 -15.39 -11.43
CA VAL A 4 -17.40 -15.42 -10.32
C VAL A 4 -17.75 -16.88 -9.96
N ALA A 5 -17.51 -17.82 -10.87
CA ALA A 5 -17.72 -19.25 -10.65
C ALA A 5 -16.63 -19.94 -9.80
N GLU A 6 -15.46 -19.31 -9.64
CA GLU A 6 -14.36 -19.84 -8.82
C GLU A 6 -14.49 -19.52 -7.31
N LEU A 7 -15.38 -18.59 -6.94
CA LEU A 7 -15.75 -18.36 -5.54
C LEU A 7 -16.89 -19.30 -5.19
N THR A 8 -16.69 -20.21 -4.27
CA THR A 8 -17.77 -21.06 -3.77
C THR A 8 -18.81 -20.21 -3.04
N LYS A 9 -20.08 -20.68 -2.98
CA LYS A 9 -21.12 -20.02 -2.16
C LYS A 9 -20.66 -19.83 -0.70
N SER A 10 -19.82 -20.73 -0.18
CA SER A 10 -19.22 -20.67 1.15
C SER A 10 -18.22 -19.53 1.26
N ASP A 11 -17.39 -19.29 0.24
CA ASP A 11 -16.41 -18.19 0.24
C ASP A 11 -17.12 -16.83 0.26
N VAL A 12 -18.17 -16.68 -0.52
CA VAL A 12 -19.01 -15.47 -0.55
C VAL A 12 -19.77 -15.31 0.78
N GLN A 13 -20.35 -16.37 1.31
CA GLN A 13 -21.12 -16.35 2.57
C GLN A 13 -20.19 -16.04 3.76
N ASN A 14 -19.01 -16.64 3.80
CA ASN A 14 -17.99 -16.34 4.81
C ASN A 14 -17.50 -14.89 4.72
N MET A 15 -17.45 -14.30 3.56
CA MET A 15 -17.10 -12.90 3.33
C MET A 15 -18.22 -11.92 3.70
N LEU A 16 -19.47 -12.34 3.80
CA LEU A 16 -20.63 -11.48 4.05
C LEU A 16 -21.03 -11.35 5.53
N THR A 17 -20.41 -12.10 6.43
CA THR A 17 -20.83 -12.20 7.87
C THR A 17 -19.96 -11.38 8.82
N TRP A 18 -19.35 -10.30 8.35
CA TRP A 18 -18.30 -9.55 9.06
C TRP A 18 -18.77 -8.67 10.18
N GLU A 19 -18.08 -8.77 11.29
CA GLU A 19 -18.03 -7.76 12.33
C GLU A 19 -16.97 -6.73 11.98
N VAL A 20 -17.27 -5.80 11.05
CA VAL A 20 -16.34 -4.76 10.63
C VAL A 20 -16.69 -3.44 11.30
N GLN A 21 -15.68 -2.66 11.68
CA GLN A 21 -15.85 -1.29 12.14
C GLN A 21 -16.61 -0.47 11.08
N GLY A 22 -17.38 0.51 11.51
CA GLY A 22 -18.18 1.39 10.64
C GLY A 22 -19.57 0.86 10.36
N ARG A 23 -19.84 -0.42 10.63
CA ARG A 23 -21.19 -1.00 10.50
C ARG A 23 -21.85 -1.39 11.82
N ARG A 24 -21.11 -1.43 12.94
CA ARG A 24 -21.62 -1.77 14.27
C ARG A 24 -21.19 -0.83 15.39
N TYR A 25 -20.14 0.00 15.20
CA TYR A 25 -19.59 0.84 16.27
C TYR A 25 -20.10 2.25 16.29
N ASP A 26 -20.39 2.84 15.15
CA ASP A 26 -20.99 4.17 15.07
C ASP A 26 -22.35 4.04 14.39
N PRO A 27 -23.46 4.21 15.13
CA PRO A 27 -24.80 4.21 14.55
C PRO A 27 -25.00 5.26 13.45
N SER A 28 -24.21 6.34 13.47
CA SER A 28 -24.27 7.39 12.45
C SER A 28 -23.52 7.00 11.15
N ASN A 29 -22.61 5.98 11.21
CA ASN A 29 -21.79 5.52 10.09
C ASN A 29 -22.13 4.09 9.62
N ILE A 30 -23.21 3.50 10.11
CA ILE A 30 -23.64 2.12 9.74
C ILE A 30 -23.79 1.96 8.23
N ASP A 31 -24.22 3.01 7.54
CA ASP A 31 -24.49 3.01 6.10
C ASP A 31 -23.32 3.57 5.25
N THR A 32 -22.19 3.93 5.89
CA THR A 32 -21.03 4.44 5.14
C THR A 32 -20.43 3.37 4.23
N MET A 33 -20.39 3.66 2.93
CA MET A 33 -19.72 2.83 1.94
C MET A 33 -18.24 3.15 1.94
N TYR A 34 -17.44 2.22 2.50
CA TYR A 34 -16.02 2.45 2.68
C TYR A 34 -15.22 1.98 1.45
N LEU A 35 -14.65 2.95 0.72
CA LEU A 35 -13.90 2.76 -0.53
C LEU A 35 -12.46 3.29 -0.45
N ASP A 36 -11.88 3.43 0.76
CA ASP A 36 -10.47 3.85 0.95
C ASP A 36 -9.60 2.79 1.64
N HIS A 37 -9.72 1.53 1.23
CA HIS A 37 -8.91 0.43 1.76
C HIS A 37 -7.39 0.62 1.56
N ALA A 38 -6.96 1.35 0.53
CA ALA A 38 -5.54 1.66 0.31
C ALA A 38 -4.99 2.69 1.30
N GLY A 39 -5.85 3.47 1.95
CA GLY A 39 -5.49 4.36 3.06
C GLY A 39 -5.35 3.58 4.36
N ALA A 40 -6.42 2.87 4.75
CA ALA A 40 -6.46 1.94 5.87
C ALA A 40 -7.56 0.90 5.61
N THR A 41 -7.39 -0.33 6.06
CA THR A 41 -8.46 -1.34 6.02
C THR A 41 -9.36 -1.16 7.26
N PRO A 42 -10.69 -1.29 7.14
CA PRO A 42 -11.55 -1.38 8.33
C PRO A 42 -11.19 -2.61 9.15
N TYR A 43 -11.03 -2.45 10.45
CA TYR A 43 -10.68 -3.56 11.33
C TYR A 43 -11.91 -4.41 11.74
N ALA A 44 -11.67 -5.69 11.99
CA ALA A 44 -12.69 -6.56 12.55
C ALA A 44 -12.90 -6.27 14.05
N ILE A 45 -14.15 -6.17 14.49
CA ILE A 45 -14.50 -5.97 15.91
C ILE A 45 -13.94 -7.11 16.77
N SER A 46 -13.95 -8.34 16.23
CA SER A 46 -13.37 -9.49 16.90
C SER A 46 -11.89 -9.33 17.23
N THR A 47 -11.10 -8.61 16.41
CA THR A 47 -9.70 -8.31 16.72
C THR A 47 -9.57 -7.50 18.01
N VAL A 48 -10.40 -6.46 18.15
CA VAL A 48 -10.39 -5.60 19.35
C VAL A 48 -10.88 -6.39 20.57
N ARG A 49 -11.92 -7.21 20.41
CA ARG A 49 -12.44 -8.05 21.50
C ARG A 49 -11.42 -9.07 21.98
N GLU A 50 -10.75 -9.77 21.08
CA GLU A 50 -9.73 -10.76 21.44
C GLU A 50 -8.54 -10.09 22.12
N HIS A 51 -8.09 -8.95 21.60
CA HIS A 51 -7.04 -8.19 22.24
C HIS A 51 -7.44 -7.68 23.63
N TYR A 52 -8.68 -7.20 23.80
CA TYR A 52 -9.21 -6.81 25.11
C TYR A 52 -9.18 -7.98 26.12
N VAL A 53 -9.64 -9.16 25.71
CA VAL A 53 -9.63 -10.37 26.55
C VAL A 53 -8.18 -10.74 26.91
N ASP A 54 -7.25 -10.68 25.96
CA ASP A 54 -5.83 -10.97 26.21
C ASP A 54 -5.23 -10.00 27.22
N LEU A 55 -5.46 -8.69 27.07
CA LEU A 55 -4.97 -7.66 28.00
C LEU A 55 -5.55 -7.77 29.40
N THR A 56 -6.79 -8.18 29.54
CA THR A 56 -7.46 -8.30 30.83
C THR A 56 -7.17 -9.63 31.55
N SER A 57 -6.74 -10.65 30.82
CA SER A 57 -6.44 -11.99 31.37
C SER A 57 -4.97 -12.21 31.73
N LYS A 58 -4.05 -11.37 31.24
CA LYS A 58 -2.61 -11.56 31.43
C LYS A 58 -1.91 -10.24 31.74
N LEU A 59 -1.04 -10.25 32.73
CA LEU A 59 -0.16 -9.11 33.01
C LEU A 59 1.00 -9.11 32.02
N LEU A 60 1.11 -8.01 31.26
CA LEU A 60 2.26 -7.74 30.42
C LEU A 60 3.21 -6.78 31.14
N SER A 61 4.51 -7.05 31.07
CA SER A 61 5.57 -6.24 31.70
C SER A 61 6.61 -5.83 30.67
N ASN A 62 7.42 -4.82 30.99
CA ASN A 62 8.50 -4.36 30.13
C ASN A 62 9.42 -5.53 29.74
N PRO A 63 9.58 -5.87 28.44
CA PRO A 63 10.37 -7.03 28.00
C PRO A 63 11.87 -6.91 28.32
N HIS A 64 12.38 -5.71 28.60
CA HIS A 64 13.80 -5.52 29.00
C HIS A 64 14.08 -5.87 30.46
N SER A 65 13.08 -6.19 31.28
CA SER A 65 13.26 -6.61 32.66
C SER A 65 13.44 -8.13 32.76
N HIS A 66 13.84 -8.63 33.94
CA HIS A 66 14.14 -10.06 34.16
C HIS A 66 13.11 -10.79 35.03
N SER A 67 11.95 -10.14 35.26
CA SER A 67 10.87 -10.81 35.99
C SER A 67 10.21 -11.90 35.12
N SER A 68 9.54 -12.86 35.76
CA SER A 68 8.82 -13.94 35.02
C SER A 68 7.77 -13.39 34.03
N THR A 69 7.10 -12.29 34.37
CA THR A 69 6.14 -11.61 33.50
C THR A 69 6.83 -10.92 32.31
N SER A 70 8.03 -10.34 32.52
CA SER A 70 8.81 -9.73 31.45
C SER A 70 9.34 -10.77 30.47
N ILE A 71 9.86 -11.89 30.95
CA ILE A 71 10.31 -13.02 30.13
C ILE A 71 9.15 -13.58 29.32
N SER A 72 7.95 -13.71 29.92
CA SER A 72 6.75 -14.14 29.21
C SER A 72 6.31 -13.14 28.12
N THR A 73 6.43 -11.83 28.39
CA THR A 73 6.11 -10.78 27.39
C THR A 73 7.08 -10.85 26.21
N ASP A 74 8.38 -10.98 26.48
CA ASP A 74 9.41 -11.11 25.44
C ASP A 74 9.21 -12.37 24.58
N ALA A 75 8.95 -13.51 25.20
CA ALA A 75 8.68 -14.75 24.49
C ALA A 75 7.46 -14.63 23.53
N ARG A 76 6.42 -13.92 23.96
CA ARG A 76 5.24 -13.66 23.12
C ARG A 76 5.55 -12.70 21.97
N ILE A 77 6.36 -11.67 22.20
CA ILE A 77 6.82 -10.77 21.12
C ILE A 77 7.54 -11.60 20.05
N ASN A 78 8.45 -12.46 20.46
CA ASN A 78 9.23 -13.30 19.54
C ASN A 78 8.35 -14.35 18.82
N GLU A 79 7.34 -14.91 19.49
CA GLU A 79 6.35 -15.76 18.82
C GLU A 79 5.62 -14.99 17.71
N ILE A 80 5.14 -13.78 17.99
CA ILE A 80 4.44 -12.96 16.99
C ILE A 80 5.39 -12.58 15.84
N ARG A 81 6.67 -12.32 16.11
CA ARG A 81 7.70 -12.08 15.09
C ARG A 81 7.83 -13.28 14.15
N LEU A 82 7.89 -14.50 14.68
CA LEU A 82 7.90 -15.74 13.89
C LEU A 82 6.61 -15.92 13.07
N ARG A 83 5.46 -15.54 13.63
CA ARG A 83 4.19 -15.57 12.89
C ARG A 83 4.16 -14.57 11.74
N VAL A 84 4.80 -13.40 11.89
CA VAL A 84 4.98 -12.45 10.78
C VAL A 84 5.86 -13.07 9.69
N LEU A 85 6.99 -13.71 10.03
CA LEU A 85 7.80 -14.43 9.04
C LEU A 85 7.00 -15.53 8.33
N LYS A 86 6.21 -16.29 9.07
CA LYS A 86 5.33 -17.32 8.52
C LYS A 86 4.31 -16.76 7.51
N MET A 87 3.80 -15.54 7.73
CA MET A 87 2.91 -14.87 6.78
C MET A 87 3.57 -14.67 5.41
N PHE A 88 4.90 -14.60 5.37
CA PHE A 88 5.71 -14.47 4.15
C PHE A 88 6.33 -15.80 3.69
N ASN A 89 6.06 -16.94 4.35
CA ASN A 89 6.80 -18.17 4.11
C ASN A 89 8.33 -17.97 4.21
N ALA A 90 8.77 -17.05 5.06
CA ALA A 90 10.17 -16.63 5.22
C ALA A 90 10.89 -17.49 6.25
N ASP A 91 12.06 -18.03 5.87
CA ASP A 91 12.91 -18.82 6.77
C ASP A 91 13.51 -17.91 7.86
N PRO A 92 13.26 -18.17 9.17
CA PRO A 92 13.81 -17.39 10.26
C PRO A 92 15.35 -17.48 10.37
N GLU A 93 16.01 -18.45 9.74
CA GLU A 93 17.48 -18.47 9.65
C GLU A 93 18.03 -17.43 8.69
N VAL A 94 17.26 -17.06 7.66
CA VAL A 94 17.64 -16.11 6.61
C VAL A 94 17.09 -14.70 6.88
N PHE A 95 15.87 -14.61 7.41
CA PHE A 95 15.15 -13.36 7.59
C PHE A 95 14.94 -13.01 9.06
N ASP A 96 14.78 -11.71 9.30
CA ASP A 96 14.37 -11.17 10.59
C ASP A 96 13.26 -10.14 10.41
N VAL A 97 12.57 -9.81 11.50
CA VAL A 97 11.49 -8.80 11.51
C VAL A 97 11.88 -7.70 12.50
N VAL A 98 11.88 -6.46 12.06
CA VAL A 98 12.06 -5.28 12.91
C VAL A 98 10.73 -4.55 13.01
N PHE A 99 10.17 -4.42 14.19
CA PHE A 99 8.94 -3.66 14.41
C PHE A 99 9.22 -2.16 14.36
N VAL A 100 8.37 -1.45 13.66
CA VAL A 100 8.42 0.01 13.48
C VAL A 100 6.99 0.59 13.56
N ALA A 101 6.87 1.90 13.70
CA ALA A 101 5.54 2.52 13.79
C ALA A 101 4.68 2.29 12.52
N ASN A 102 5.29 2.31 11.34
CA ASN A 102 4.63 2.09 10.05
C ASN A 102 5.68 1.92 8.94
N ALA A 103 5.26 1.67 7.70
CA ALA A 103 6.16 1.53 6.55
C ALA A 103 7.09 2.74 6.37
N THR A 104 6.62 3.97 6.60
CA THR A 104 7.43 5.19 6.49
C THR A 104 8.58 5.19 7.51
N ALA A 105 8.33 4.76 8.76
CA ALA A 105 9.37 4.61 9.77
C ALA A 105 10.38 3.52 9.37
N GLY A 106 9.92 2.44 8.73
CA GLY A 106 10.79 1.41 8.17
C GLY A 106 11.69 1.94 7.06
N VAL A 107 11.14 2.70 6.11
CA VAL A 107 11.93 3.37 5.06
C VAL A 107 12.98 4.30 5.66
N LYS A 108 12.60 5.10 6.68
CA LYS A 108 13.51 6.00 7.38
C LYS A 108 14.67 5.25 8.00
N LEU A 109 14.40 4.19 8.78
CA LEU A 109 15.41 3.39 9.45
C LEU A 109 16.40 2.76 8.46
N ILE A 110 15.92 2.23 7.33
CA ILE A 110 16.78 1.68 6.28
C ILE A 110 17.66 2.78 5.67
N ALA A 111 17.08 3.92 5.30
CA ALA A 111 17.83 5.03 4.71
C ALA A 111 18.88 5.61 5.68
N GLU A 112 18.59 5.71 6.98
CA GLU A 112 19.54 6.13 8.03
C GLU A 112 20.69 5.10 8.19
N GLY A 113 20.38 3.79 8.10
CA GLY A 113 21.39 2.75 8.11
C GLY A 113 22.39 2.88 6.96
N PHE A 114 21.88 3.07 5.74
CA PHE A 114 22.70 3.28 4.56
C PHE A 114 23.49 4.61 4.62
N ALA A 115 22.89 5.67 5.13
CA ALA A 115 23.56 6.96 5.31
C ALA A 115 24.69 6.91 6.35
N GLY A 116 24.64 5.98 7.29
CA GLY A 116 25.71 5.72 8.28
C GLY A 116 26.95 5.06 7.68
N SER A 117 26.91 4.56 6.45
CA SER A 117 28.11 4.07 5.75
C SER A 117 29.15 5.19 5.63
N PRO A 118 30.44 4.91 5.86
CA PRO A 118 31.52 5.92 5.82
C PRO A 118 31.58 6.72 4.51
N GLN A 119 31.14 6.12 3.42
CA GLN A 119 31.12 6.74 2.09
C GLN A 119 29.71 7.20 1.69
N GLY A 120 28.72 7.05 2.60
CA GLY A 120 27.31 7.24 2.28
C GLY A 120 26.78 6.20 1.31
N PHE A 121 25.71 6.53 0.57
CA PHE A 121 25.10 5.58 -0.36
C PHE A 121 24.57 6.23 -1.63
N ARG A 122 24.40 5.40 -2.67
CA ARG A 122 23.72 5.73 -3.91
C ARG A 122 22.27 5.27 -3.82
N TYR A 123 21.34 6.09 -4.30
CA TYR A 123 19.92 5.80 -4.22
C TYR A 123 19.25 5.86 -5.58
N ARG A 124 18.59 4.78 -5.98
CA ARG A 124 17.71 4.72 -7.13
C ARG A 124 16.31 4.36 -6.66
N TYR A 125 15.31 5.00 -7.25
CA TYR A 125 13.93 4.68 -6.94
C TYR A 125 13.04 4.79 -8.16
N LEU A 126 11.97 4.00 -8.19
CA LEU A 126 10.98 4.09 -9.25
C LEU A 126 10.25 5.43 -9.15
N ARG A 127 9.92 6.09 -10.28
CA ARG A 127 9.20 7.37 -10.27
C ARG A 127 7.84 7.28 -9.57
N ASP A 128 7.07 6.21 -9.84
CA ASP A 128 5.76 5.97 -9.23
C ASP A 128 5.92 5.35 -7.82
N VAL A 129 6.23 6.20 -6.84
CA VAL A 129 6.43 5.79 -5.43
C VAL A 129 5.76 6.75 -4.46
N HIS A 130 5.50 6.23 -3.27
CA HIS A 130 5.07 7.03 -2.13
C HIS A 130 6.14 8.05 -1.69
N THR A 131 5.71 9.20 -1.16
CA THR A 131 6.60 10.29 -0.69
C THR A 131 7.69 9.84 0.28
N SER A 132 7.46 8.78 1.07
CA SER A 132 8.49 8.24 1.99
C SER A 132 9.73 7.74 1.25
N LEU A 133 9.56 7.09 0.08
CA LEU A 133 10.68 6.65 -0.74
C LEU A 133 11.37 7.83 -1.44
N VAL A 134 10.63 8.85 -1.85
CA VAL A 134 11.23 10.08 -2.38
C VAL A 134 12.08 10.77 -1.31
N GLY A 135 11.56 10.85 -0.08
CA GLY A 135 12.25 11.47 1.07
C GLY A 135 13.55 10.77 1.46
N ALA A 136 13.61 9.44 1.35
CA ALA A 136 14.84 8.67 1.59
C ALA A 136 16.02 9.13 0.73
N GLY A 137 15.74 9.59 -0.49
CA GLY A 137 16.75 10.12 -1.40
C GLY A 137 17.47 11.38 -0.90
N ASN A 138 16.90 12.10 0.08
CA ASN A 138 17.56 13.28 0.67
C ASN A 138 18.75 12.89 1.58
N LEU A 139 18.85 11.64 2.01
CA LEU A 139 19.97 11.13 2.81
C LEU A 139 21.09 10.55 1.94
N ALA A 140 20.88 10.35 0.65
CA ALA A 140 21.84 9.79 -0.29
C ALA A 140 22.78 10.86 -0.86
N GLN A 141 24.04 10.49 -1.13
CA GLN A 141 25.00 11.37 -1.85
C GLN A 141 24.60 11.54 -3.32
N GLN A 142 24.05 10.49 -3.90
CA GLN A 142 23.57 10.48 -5.27
C GLN A 142 22.20 9.87 -5.31
N ARG A 143 21.21 10.56 -5.92
CA ARG A 143 19.85 10.07 -6.07
C ARG A 143 19.36 10.18 -7.50
N GLU A 144 18.60 9.19 -7.93
CA GLU A 144 18.02 9.12 -9.26
C GLU A 144 16.67 8.44 -9.23
N TYR A 145 15.62 9.03 -9.82
CA TYR A 145 14.40 8.30 -10.11
C TYR A 145 14.49 7.62 -11.49
N MET A 146 13.81 6.51 -11.65
CA MET A 146 13.80 5.71 -12.86
C MET A 146 12.37 5.43 -13.33
N GLU A 147 12.18 5.41 -14.65
CA GLU A 147 11.00 4.81 -15.27
C GLU A 147 11.17 3.29 -15.35
N GLU A 148 10.07 2.56 -15.45
CA GLU A 148 10.07 1.09 -15.48
C GLU A 148 10.97 0.50 -16.58
N HIS A 149 10.96 1.09 -17.78
CA HIS A 149 11.82 0.63 -18.88
C HIS A 149 13.31 0.83 -18.57
N GLN A 150 13.67 1.92 -17.87
CA GLN A 150 15.04 2.18 -17.44
C GLN A 150 15.50 1.19 -16.38
N VAL A 151 14.60 0.81 -15.43
CA VAL A 151 14.87 -0.25 -14.45
C VAL A 151 15.17 -1.56 -15.19
N ASN A 152 14.32 -1.97 -16.14
CA ASN A 152 14.51 -3.19 -16.91
C ASN A 152 15.83 -3.18 -17.70
N GLN A 153 16.19 -2.06 -18.33
CA GLN A 153 17.46 -1.90 -19.05
C GLN A 153 18.66 -2.02 -18.09
N TRP A 154 18.62 -1.34 -16.96
CA TRP A 154 19.68 -1.38 -15.94
C TRP A 154 19.88 -2.81 -15.40
N LEU A 155 18.81 -3.48 -15.00
CA LEU A 155 18.84 -4.85 -14.47
C LEU A 155 19.24 -5.91 -15.51
N SER A 156 19.31 -5.54 -16.79
CA SER A 156 19.85 -6.38 -17.86
C SER A 156 21.32 -6.05 -18.21
N GLY A 157 22.00 -5.24 -17.38
CA GLY A 157 23.41 -4.86 -17.60
C GLY A 157 23.59 -3.66 -18.55
N GLY A 158 22.48 -3.02 -19.00
CA GLY A 158 22.54 -1.80 -19.80
C GLY A 158 22.79 -0.54 -18.94
N ILE A 159 23.34 0.49 -19.56
CA ILE A 159 23.43 1.83 -18.93
C ILE A 159 22.12 2.56 -19.22
N PRO A 160 21.35 2.97 -18.18
CA PRO A 160 20.13 3.74 -18.40
C PRO A 160 20.46 5.07 -19.07
N VAL A 161 19.94 5.32 -20.27
CA VAL A 161 20.10 6.59 -20.95
C VAL A 161 19.03 7.56 -20.48
N ARG A 162 19.43 8.72 -19.94
CA ARG A 162 18.53 9.86 -19.69
C ARG A 162 18.65 10.87 -20.81
N ALA A 163 17.50 11.33 -21.30
CA ALA A 163 17.42 12.35 -22.34
C ALA A 163 17.77 13.76 -21.85
N ASP A 164 17.92 13.99 -20.53
CA ASP A 164 17.89 15.33 -19.93
C ASP A 164 18.97 15.61 -18.86
N MET A 165 20.03 14.82 -18.81
CA MET A 165 21.16 15.10 -17.92
C MET A 165 22.41 15.53 -18.70
N SER A 166 22.89 16.74 -18.42
CA SER A 166 24.23 17.17 -18.78
C SER A 166 25.27 16.14 -18.31
N GLU A 167 26.29 15.89 -19.12
CA GLU A 167 27.33 14.84 -18.99
C GLU A 167 28.04 14.72 -17.62
N LYS A 168 27.78 15.62 -16.67
CA LYS A 168 28.45 15.68 -15.35
C LYS A 168 27.92 14.70 -14.29
N HIS A 169 26.89 13.91 -14.57
CA HIS A 169 26.30 12.98 -13.59
C HIS A 169 26.21 11.55 -14.10
N GLN A 170 27.15 11.12 -14.96
CA GLN A 170 27.36 9.70 -15.14
C GLN A 170 27.83 9.12 -13.81
N LEU A 171 27.00 8.25 -13.23
CA LEU A 171 27.36 7.43 -12.07
C LEU A 171 28.66 6.71 -12.41
N GLU A 172 29.79 7.22 -11.95
CA GLU A 172 31.10 6.63 -12.20
C GLU A 172 31.08 5.16 -11.79
N LYS A 173 31.68 4.33 -12.63
CA LYS A 173 31.97 2.94 -12.31
C LYS A 173 32.85 2.90 -11.05
N GLY A 174 32.31 2.32 -9.97
CA GLY A 174 33.16 1.79 -8.93
C GLY A 174 33.59 2.74 -7.81
N GLY A 175 32.66 3.15 -6.96
CA GLY A 175 32.98 3.43 -5.57
C GLY A 175 32.51 2.28 -4.70
N ASN A 176 33.19 2.03 -3.58
CA ASN A 176 32.79 1.06 -2.54
C ASN A 176 31.46 1.45 -1.82
N GLN A 177 30.70 2.41 -2.38
CA GLN A 177 29.44 2.89 -1.86
C GLN A 177 28.34 1.86 -2.07
N PRO A 178 27.61 1.45 -1.03
CA PRO A 178 26.43 0.63 -1.22
C PRO A 178 25.35 1.40 -2.01
N GLY A 179 24.60 0.69 -2.84
CA GLY A 179 23.45 1.21 -3.56
C GLY A 179 22.16 0.69 -2.96
N LEU A 180 21.12 1.53 -2.88
CA LEU A 180 19.77 1.14 -2.50
C LEU A 180 18.81 1.42 -3.63
N PHE A 181 18.12 0.39 -4.13
CA PHE A 181 17.07 0.50 -5.12
C PHE A 181 15.70 0.30 -4.47
N ALA A 182 14.86 1.33 -4.50
CA ALA A 182 13.56 1.33 -3.86
C ALA A 182 12.42 1.39 -4.88
N TYR A 183 11.42 0.51 -4.71
CA TYR A 183 10.23 0.51 -5.54
C TYR A 183 9.02 -0.09 -4.79
N PRO A 184 7.77 0.25 -5.16
CA PRO A 184 6.60 -0.36 -4.55
C PRO A 184 6.27 -1.68 -5.25
N ALA A 185 5.78 -2.67 -4.52
CA ALA A 185 5.18 -3.85 -5.13
C ALA A 185 3.90 -3.50 -5.91
N GLN A 186 3.20 -2.45 -5.45
CA GLN A 186 1.99 -1.92 -6.08
C GLN A 186 1.89 -0.42 -5.87
N SER A 187 1.66 0.32 -6.95
CA SER A 187 1.39 1.76 -6.89
C SER A 187 0.18 2.06 -6.00
N ASN A 188 0.37 2.94 -5.03
CA ASN A 188 -0.72 3.45 -4.20
C ASN A 188 -1.58 4.50 -4.95
N PHE A 189 -1.11 4.94 -6.11
CA PHE A 189 -1.84 5.87 -6.97
C PHE A 189 -2.94 5.15 -7.77
N ASN A 190 -2.60 4.14 -8.56
CA ASN A 190 -3.52 3.53 -9.53
C ASN A 190 -3.60 1.99 -9.47
N GLY A 191 -2.93 1.36 -8.50
CA GLY A 191 -2.95 -0.08 -8.32
C GLY A 191 -2.05 -0.87 -9.29
N LYS A 192 -1.25 -0.21 -10.13
CA LYS A 192 -0.30 -0.89 -11.01
C LYS A 192 0.66 -1.73 -10.17
N ARG A 193 0.84 -3.00 -10.54
CA ARG A 193 1.80 -3.92 -9.92
C ARG A 193 3.11 -3.92 -10.68
N PHE A 194 4.20 -3.90 -9.93
CA PHE A 194 5.54 -3.93 -10.50
C PHE A 194 6.16 -5.32 -10.36
N PRO A 195 7.10 -5.69 -11.26
CA PRO A 195 7.72 -7.01 -11.27
C PRO A 195 8.51 -7.29 -9.98
N LEU A 196 8.23 -8.42 -9.33
CA LEU A 196 8.99 -8.87 -8.17
C LEU A 196 10.31 -9.55 -8.56
N ASP A 197 10.45 -9.98 -9.82
CA ASP A 197 11.68 -10.54 -10.39
C ASP A 197 12.82 -9.51 -10.52
N TRP A 198 12.54 -8.22 -10.29
CA TRP A 198 13.58 -7.20 -10.18
C TRP A 198 14.57 -7.48 -9.03
N ASN A 199 14.12 -8.10 -7.93
CA ASN A 199 14.99 -8.42 -6.79
C ASN A 199 16.09 -9.44 -7.15
N PRO A 200 15.81 -10.64 -7.67
CA PRO A 200 16.86 -11.58 -8.07
C PRO A 200 17.73 -11.04 -9.21
N ARG A 201 17.17 -10.27 -10.15
CA ARG A 201 17.93 -9.64 -11.23
C ARG A 201 18.90 -8.57 -10.70
N LEU A 202 18.47 -7.76 -9.73
CA LEU A 202 19.33 -6.78 -9.05
C LEU A 202 20.50 -7.47 -8.37
N ARG A 203 20.23 -8.51 -7.60
CA ARG A 203 21.25 -9.29 -6.88
C ARG A 203 22.25 -9.94 -7.82
N ALA A 204 21.79 -10.48 -8.95
CA ALA A 204 22.64 -11.15 -9.93
C ALA A 204 23.51 -10.18 -10.75
N ASN A 205 22.95 -9.03 -11.15
CA ASN A 205 23.54 -8.18 -12.19
C ASN A 205 24.10 -6.85 -11.66
N CYS A 206 23.78 -6.48 -10.42
CA CYS A 206 24.16 -5.17 -9.84
C CYS A 206 24.86 -5.35 -8.48
N PRO A 207 26.09 -5.87 -8.43
CA PRO A 207 26.79 -6.10 -7.18
C PRO A 207 26.93 -4.81 -6.36
N GLY A 208 26.74 -4.91 -5.05
CA GLY A 208 26.74 -3.76 -4.11
C GLY A 208 25.45 -2.95 -4.10
N TRP A 209 24.40 -3.38 -4.83
CA TRP A 209 23.06 -2.83 -4.74
C TRP A 209 22.13 -3.75 -3.95
N PHE A 210 21.27 -3.13 -3.13
CA PHE A 210 20.29 -3.76 -2.27
C PHE A 210 18.88 -3.29 -2.65
N SER A 211 17.89 -4.17 -2.50
CA SER A 211 16.50 -3.87 -2.84
C SER A 211 15.68 -3.47 -1.61
N LEU A 212 14.91 -2.38 -1.74
CA LEU A 212 13.87 -1.97 -0.80
C LEU A 212 12.50 -2.06 -1.47
N LEU A 213 11.70 -3.03 -1.06
CA LEU A 213 10.34 -3.23 -1.54
C LEU A 213 9.34 -2.54 -0.58
N ASP A 214 8.64 -1.52 -1.06
CA ASP A 214 7.46 -0.99 -0.37
C ASP A 214 6.25 -1.89 -0.68
N ALA A 215 5.88 -2.70 0.29
CA ALA A 215 4.75 -3.61 0.19
C ALA A 215 3.46 -3.08 0.85
N ALA A 216 3.47 -1.83 1.36
CA ALA A 216 2.36 -1.28 2.15
C ALA A 216 1.02 -1.29 1.40
N SER A 217 1.03 -1.01 0.10
CA SER A 217 -0.18 -1.04 -0.73
C SER A 217 -0.51 -2.45 -1.26
N TYR A 218 0.49 -3.28 -1.47
CA TYR A 218 0.32 -4.63 -2.04
C TYR A 218 -0.27 -5.61 -1.02
N LEU A 219 0.26 -5.59 0.21
CA LEU A 219 -0.13 -6.51 1.28
C LEU A 219 -1.54 -6.27 1.83
N THR A 220 -2.19 -5.18 1.49
CA THR A 220 -3.60 -4.96 1.87
C THR A 220 -4.48 -6.12 1.44
N THR A 221 -4.17 -6.73 0.30
CA THR A 221 -5.01 -7.78 -0.31
C THR A 221 -4.24 -8.97 -0.84
N THR A 222 -2.93 -8.88 -1.06
CA THR A 222 -2.17 -9.90 -1.80
C THR A 222 -0.97 -10.37 -0.98
N PRO A 223 -0.76 -11.68 -0.80
CA PRO A 223 0.41 -12.19 -0.10
C PRO A 223 1.69 -12.00 -0.90
N LEU A 224 2.82 -11.93 -0.18
CA LEU A 224 4.17 -12.12 -0.71
C LEU A 224 4.69 -13.47 -0.19
N ASP A 225 5.49 -14.14 -1.01
CA ASP A 225 6.12 -15.42 -0.68
C ASP A 225 7.64 -15.29 -0.79
N PHE A 226 8.35 -15.56 0.30
CA PHE A 226 9.81 -15.52 0.41
C PHE A 226 10.42 -16.92 0.61
N GLY A 227 9.65 -17.98 0.32
CA GLY A 227 10.11 -19.36 0.40
C GLY A 227 11.32 -19.62 -0.50
N ASP A 228 11.39 -18.99 -1.68
CA ASP A 228 12.64 -18.83 -2.44
C ASP A 228 13.38 -17.60 -1.94
N SER A 229 14.25 -17.78 -0.95
CA SER A 229 15.02 -16.69 -0.37
C SER A 229 15.92 -15.97 -1.38
N ALA A 230 16.36 -16.63 -2.46
CA ALA A 230 17.21 -16.02 -3.49
C ALA A 230 16.44 -14.95 -4.29
N SER A 231 15.13 -15.11 -4.45
CA SER A 231 14.26 -14.18 -5.15
C SER A 231 13.66 -13.09 -4.26
N ALA A 232 13.74 -13.24 -2.93
CA ALA A 232 13.18 -12.29 -1.98
C ALA A 232 13.99 -10.97 -1.94
N PRO A 233 13.33 -9.81 -1.66
CA PRO A 233 14.02 -8.53 -1.48
C PRO A 233 14.92 -8.53 -0.25
N ASP A 234 15.86 -7.58 -0.22
CA ASP A 234 16.74 -7.39 0.94
C ASP A 234 15.97 -6.77 2.10
N PHE A 235 15.10 -5.82 1.80
CA PHE A 235 14.25 -5.12 2.76
C PHE A 235 12.82 -5.02 2.22
N THR A 236 11.84 -5.36 3.05
CA THR A 236 10.41 -5.19 2.73
C THR A 236 9.74 -4.41 3.85
N VAL A 237 9.11 -3.29 3.54
CA VAL A 237 8.40 -2.46 4.52
C VAL A 237 6.89 -2.58 4.38
N MET A 238 6.18 -2.56 5.52
CA MET A 238 4.74 -2.68 5.57
C MET A 238 4.11 -1.94 6.75
N SER A 239 2.79 -1.74 6.66
CA SER A 239 1.95 -1.21 7.75
C SER A 239 0.80 -2.17 8.02
N PHE A 240 0.70 -2.70 9.23
CA PHE A 240 -0.31 -3.71 9.58
C PHE A 240 -1.74 -3.16 9.58
N TYR A 241 -1.94 -1.86 9.89
CA TYR A 241 -3.26 -1.25 9.81
C TYR A 241 -3.82 -1.21 8.38
N LYS A 242 -2.97 -1.28 7.36
CA LYS A 242 -3.43 -1.42 5.96
C LYS A 242 -3.84 -2.86 5.64
N ILE A 243 -3.32 -3.85 6.37
CA ILE A 243 -3.63 -5.27 6.17
C ILE A 243 -4.85 -5.68 7.01
N PHE A 244 -4.83 -5.32 8.31
CA PHE A 244 -5.78 -5.79 9.33
C PHE A 244 -6.72 -4.70 9.85
N GLY A 245 -6.46 -3.41 9.52
CA GLY A 245 -7.15 -2.27 10.08
C GLY A 245 -6.66 -1.87 11.48
N TYR A 246 -6.26 -2.82 12.29
CA TYR A 246 -5.70 -2.68 13.63
C TYR A 246 -4.73 -3.85 13.87
N PRO A 247 -3.56 -3.63 14.50
CA PRO A 247 -3.10 -2.43 15.20
C PRO A 247 -2.33 -1.42 14.30
N ASP A 248 -2.13 -0.20 14.84
CA ASP A 248 -1.25 0.82 14.29
C ASP A 248 0.22 0.45 14.55
N LEU A 249 0.74 -0.42 13.71
CA LEU A 249 2.09 -0.95 13.76
C LEU A 249 2.57 -1.20 12.34
N GLY A 250 3.87 -1.17 12.13
CA GLY A 250 4.52 -1.61 10.91
C GLY A 250 5.69 -2.55 11.19
N ALA A 251 6.28 -3.06 10.13
CA ALA A 251 7.48 -3.87 10.22
C ALA A 251 8.36 -3.72 8.98
N ILE A 252 9.62 -4.06 9.18
CA ILE A 252 10.57 -4.40 8.13
C ILE A 252 10.79 -5.90 8.21
N VAL A 253 10.52 -6.64 7.14
CA VAL A 253 11.08 -7.98 6.94
C VAL A 253 12.37 -7.81 6.16
N LEU A 254 13.49 -8.27 6.69
CA LEU A 254 14.79 -8.04 6.10
C LEU A 254 15.65 -9.30 6.11
N ARG A 255 16.52 -9.42 5.11
CA ARG A 255 17.57 -10.45 5.10
C ARG A 255 18.61 -10.11 6.16
N LYS A 256 19.00 -11.10 6.95
CA LYS A 256 19.96 -10.90 8.05
C LYS A 256 21.32 -10.39 7.52
N ASP A 257 21.77 -10.90 6.37
CA ASP A 257 23.02 -10.47 5.75
C ASP A 257 23.01 -8.99 5.38
N SER A 258 21.95 -8.58 4.63
CA SER A 258 21.75 -7.20 4.18
C SER A 258 21.49 -6.26 5.37
N GLY A 259 20.83 -6.76 6.42
CA GLY A 259 20.53 -6.03 7.64
C GLY A 259 21.74 -5.57 8.42
N GLN A 260 22.90 -6.23 8.26
CA GLN A 260 24.16 -5.81 8.91
C GLN A 260 24.57 -4.38 8.51
N LEU A 261 24.22 -3.95 7.29
CA LEU A 261 24.46 -2.56 6.87
C LEU A 261 23.74 -1.53 7.73
N LEU A 262 22.57 -1.88 8.27
CA LEU A 262 21.77 -0.97 9.06
C LEU A 262 22.38 -0.69 10.45
N LEU A 263 23.30 -1.53 10.92
CA LEU A 263 24.01 -1.32 12.17
C LEU A 263 25.00 -0.13 12.13
N GLN A 264 25.29 0.38 10.93
CA GLN A 264 26.14 1.55 10.72
C GLN A 264 25.41 2.88 10.98
N ARG A 265 24.10 2.85 11.25
CA ARG A 265 23.31 4.05 11.57
C ARG A 265 23.95 4.86 12.70
N GLN A 266 23.91 6.20 12.57
CA GLN A 266 24.56 7.09 13.55
C GLN A 266 23.77 7.17 14.85
N TYR A 267 22.44 7.27 14.78
CA TYR A 267 21.57 7.30 15.95
C TYR A 267 21.22 5.88 16.41
N PHE A 268 21.18 5.69 17.72
CA PHE A 268 20.67 4.48 18.36
C PHE A 268 19.90 4.85 19.63
N GLY A 269 18.84 4.09 19.94
CA GLY A 269 18.03 4.28 21.14
C GLY A 269 18.38 3.32 22.27
N GLY A 270 17.72 3.50 23.41
CA GLY A 270 17.83 2.60 24.55
C GLY A 270 17.44 1.16 24.19
N GLY A 271 18.07 0.18 24.82
CA GLY A 271 17.80 -1.25 24.59
C GLY A 271 18.58 -1.87 23.43
N SER A 272 19.07 -1.08 22.47
CA SER A 272 19.69 -1.55 21.22
C SER A 272 21.21 -1.81 21.31
N ARG A 273 21.83 -1.60 22.50
CA ARG A 273 23.29 -1.75 22.72
C ARG A 273 23.59 -2.80 23.78
N SER A 274 24.62 -3.61 23.53
CA SER A 274 25.16 -4.55 24.50
C SER A 274 26.06 -3.86 25.50
N ILE A 275 26.87 -2.93 25.03
CA ILE A 275 27.81 -2.12 25.88
C ILE A 275 27.74 -0.68 25.37
N LEU A 276 27.58 0.24 26.30
CA LEU A 276 27.64 1.67 26.06
C LEU A 276 28.35 2.35 27.23
N THR A 277 29.34 3.20 26.92
CA THR A 277 30.00 4.05 27.92
C THR A 277 29.90 5.51 27.51
N VAL A 278 30.03 6.41 28.49
CA VAL A 278 30.03 7.86 28.24
C VAL A 278 31.25 8.27 27.41
N GLU A 279 32.33 7.52 27.54
CA GLU A 279 33.60 7.76 26.83
C GLU A 279 33.60 7.32 25.38
N GLY A 280 32.48 6.70 24.89
CA GLY A 280 32.28 6.42 23.47
C GLY A 280 32.36 4.95 23.05
N ILE A 281 32.52 3.99 23.99
CA ILE A 281 32.35 2.57 23.66
C ILE A 281 30.89 2.35 23.33
N ASN A 282 30.60 1.80 22.14
CA ASN A 282 29.26 1.62 21.64
C ASN A 282 29.19 0.34 20.78
N LEU A 283 28.74 -0.75 21.41
CA LEU A 283 28.59 -2.05 20.73
C LEU A 283 27.08 -2.41 20.58
N PRO A 284 26.61 -2.64 19.38
CA PRO A 284 25.21 -3.07 19.14
C PRO A 284 24.95 -4.44 19.77
N ARG A 285 23.69 -4.77 20.00
CA ARG A 285 23.29 -6.12 20.33
C ARG A 285 23.57 -7.08 19.18
N HIS A 286 23.80 -8.37 19.53
CA HIS A 286 24.11 -9.40 18.51
C HIS A 286 22.91 -9.79 17.67
N VAL A 287 21.71 -9.76 18.24
CA VAL A 287 20.47 -10.07 17.53
C VAL A 287 20.04 -8.83 16.75
N LEU A 288 19.79 -9.00 15.45
CA LEU A 288 19.63 -7.89 14.52
C LEU A 288 18.42 -7.01 14.86
N HIS A 289 17.24 -7.60 15.11
CA HIS A 289 16.09 -6.81 15.51
C HIS A 289 16.30 -6.07 16.83
N GLU A 290 16.96 -6.68 17.83
CA GLU A 290 17.28 -6.01 19.09
C GLU A 290 18.23 -4.82 18.90
N ALA A 291 19.14 -4.89 17.93
CA ALA A 291 20.06 -3.81 17.60
C ALA A 291 19.41 -2.66 16.83
N LEU A 292 18.28 -2.91 16.18
CA LEU A 292 17.58 -1.96 15.29
C LEU A 292 16.30 -1.37 15.92
N GLU A 293 15.70 -2.03 16.89
CA GLU A 293 14.52 -1.57 17.62
C GLU A 293 14.93 -0.65 18.77
N ASP A 294 14.57 0.63 18.66
CA ASP A 294 14.93 1.66 19.62
C ASP A 294 13.87 1.81 20.72
N GLY A 295 14.33 1.80 21.98
CA GLY A 295 13.47 1.99 23.14
C GLY A 295 12.63 0.75 23.46
N THR A 296 11.74 0.90 24.44
CA THR A 296 10.80 -0.18 24.77
C THR A 296 9.80 -0.35 23.64
N LEU A 297 9.74 -1.55 23.09
CA LEU A 297 8.77 -1.90 22.06
C LEU A 297 7.31 -1.62 22.51
N PRO A 298 6.42 -1.28 21.60
CA PRO A 298 5.00 -1.14 21.88
C PRO A 298 4.34 -2.51 22.07
N PHE A 299 4.75 -3.23 23.14
CA PHE A 299 4.43 -4.64 23.33
C PHE A 299 2.92 -4.92 23.41
N HIS A 300 2.11 -4.01 23.95
CA HIS A 300 0.66 -4.14 23.92
C HIS A 300 0.12 -4.14 22.47
N THR A 301 0.66 -3.26 21.62
CA THR A 301 0.30 -3.18 20.19
C THR A 301 0.77 -4.42 19.42
N ILE A 302 1.92 -4.98 19.80
CA ILE A 302 2.41 -6.24 19.21
C ILE A 302 1.49 -7.42 19.59
N MET A 303 0.96 -7.46 20.84
CA MET A 303 -0.04 -8.45 21.22
C MET A 303 -1.32 -8.32 20.38
N ALA A 304 -1.75 -7.08 20.10
CA ALA A 304 -2.88 -6.83 19.20
C ALA A 304 -2.65 -7.39 17.79
N LEU A 305 -1.40 -7.34 17.29
CA LEU A 305 -1.05 -7.98 16.01
C LEU A 305 -1.24 -9.50 16.07
N GLY A 306 -0.91 -10.13 17.18
CA GLY A 306 -1.18 -11.55 17.41
C GLY A 306 -2.67 -11.87 17.23
N SER A 307 -3.55 -11.10 17.88
CA SER A 307 -5.00 -11.23 17.73
C SER A 307 -5.47 -10.96 16.28
N ALA A 308 -4.87 -9.97 15.60
CA ALA A 308 -5.21 -9.67 14.21
C ALA A 308 -4.88 -10.83 13.26
N LEU A 309 -3.73 -11.48 13.45
CA LEU A 309 -3.33 -12.66 12.68
C LEU A 309 -4.31 -13.84 12.87
N ASP A 310 -4.76 -14.09 14.11
CA ASP A 310 -5.74 -15.16 14.41
C ASP A 310 -7.10 -14.87 13.79
N VAL A 311 -7.58 -13.63 13.94
CA VAL A 311 -8.85 -13.20 13.39
C VAL A 311 -8.82 -13.24 11.86
N GLN A 312 -7.76 -12.77 11.23
CA GLN A 312 -7.59 -12.83 9.77
C GLN A 312 -7.68 -14.26 9.25
N GLN A 313 -6.97 -15.19 9.91
CA GLN A 313 -7.01 -16.60 9.54
C GLN A 313 -8.42 -17.20 9.71
N ARG A 314 -9.11 -16.88 10.80
CA ARG A 314 -10.45 -17.37 11.06
C ARG A 314 -11.49 -16.82 10.08
N LEU A 315 -11.41 -15.52 9.79
CA LEU A 315 -12.37 -14.87 8.92
C LEU A 315 -12.16 -15.20 7.45
N PHE A 316 -10.92 -15.20 6.96
CA PHE A 316 -10.61 -15.29 5.52
C PHE A 316 -9.96 -16.61 5.10
N GLY A 317 -9.48 -17.39 6.05
CA GLY A 317 -8.74 -18.61 5.79
C GLY A 317 -7.34 -18.35 5.22
N SER A 318 -7.23 -17.47 4.24
CA SER A 318 -5.93 -17.09 3.65
C SER A 318 -5.97 -15.73 2.98
N GLN A 319 -4.82 -15.08 2.87
CA GLN A 319 -4.67 -13.84 2.10
C GLN A 319 -4.94 -14.03 0.60
N ILE A 320 -4.80 -15.26 0.08
CA ILE A 320 -5.15 -15.60 -1.31
C ILE A 320 -6.65 -15.43 -1.55
N ASN A 321 -7.50 -15.79 -0.58
CA ASN A 321 -8.94 -15.60 -0.68
C ASN A 321 -9.30 -14.12 -0.73
N VAL A 322 -8.63 -13.30 0.10
CA VAL A 322 -8.76 -11.83 0.07
C VAL A 322 -8.36 -11.28 -1.30
N ALA A 323 -7.24 -11.76 -1.87
CA ALA A 323 -6.76 -11.33 -3.17
C ALA A 323 -7.78 -11.64 -4.29
N ARG A 324 -8.34 -12.86 -4.30
CA ARG A 324 -9.36 -13.27 -5.29
C ARG A 324 -10.61 -12.42 -5.19
N HIS A 325 -11.10 -12.20 -3.98
CA HIS A 325 -12.27 -11.36 -3.74
C HIS A 325 -12.06 -9.91 -4.16
N ALA A 326 -11.02 -9.26 -3.66
CA ALA A 326 -10.72 -7.87 -3.99
C ALA A 326 -10.50 -7.67 -5.51
N LYS A 327 -9.86 -8.65 -6.19
CA LYS A 327 -9.70 -8.65 -7.64
C LYS A 327 -11.06 -8.69 -8.36
N ALA A 328 -11.99 -9.56 -7.93
CA ALA A 328 -13.31 -9.69 -8.56
C ALA A 328 -14.12 -8.38 -8.42
N VAL A 329 -14.17 -7.81 -7.20
CA VAL A 329 -14.87 -6.55 -6.93
C VAL A 329 -14.26 -5.38 -7.74
N THR A 330 -12.93 -5.32 -7.81
CA THR A 330 -12.24 -4.27 -8.57
C THR A 330 -12.49 -4.36 -10.07
N ARG A 331 -12.51 -5.57 -10.62
CA ARG A 331 -12.83 -5.78 -12.04
C ARG A 331 -14.25 -5.32 -12.37
N LEU A 332 -15.22 -5.64 -11.51
CA LEU A 332 -16.59 -5.15 -11.64
C LEU A 332 -16.62 -3.61 -11.62
N ALA A 333 -15.97 -3.00 -10.61
CA ALA A 333 -15.91 -1.55 -10.49
C ALA A 333 -15.28 -0.88 -11.71
N TYR A 334 -14.15 -1.42 -12.19
CA TYR A 334 -13.48 -0.91 -13.40
C TYR A 334 -14.41 -0.94 -14.60
N THR A 335 -15.06 -2.09 -14.86
CA THR A 335 -15.96 -2.28 -16.02
C THR A 335 -17.14 -1.32 -15.95
N LEU A 336 -17.74 -1.17 -14.77
CA LEU A 336 -18.89 -0.27 -14.60
C LEU A 336 -18.51 1.20 -14.74
N LEU A 337 -17.39 1.64 -14.15
CA LEU A 337 -16.90 3.02 -14.30
C LEU A 337 -16.53 3.34 -15.75
N TRP A 338 -15.88 2.39 -16.45
CA TRP A 338 -15.55 2.53 -17.87
C TRP A 338 -16.78 2.70 -18.76
N SER A 339 -17.89 2.05 -18.42
CA SER A 339 -19.12 2.08 -19.19
C SER A 339 -19.98 3.34 -19.00
N LEU A 340 -19.64 4.20 -18.02
CA LEU A 340 -20.42 5.41 -17.76
C LEU A 340 -20.17 6.47 -18.84
N GLN A 341 -21.24 6.80 -19.58
CA GLN A 341 -21.19 7.76 -20.68
C GLN A 341 -22.38 8.70 -20.64
N TYR A 342 -22.17 9.92 -21.09
CA TYR A 342 -23.23 10.88 -21.39
C TYR A 342 -24.00 10.46 -22.64
N PRO A 343 -25.22 10.99 -22.87
CA PRO A 343 -26.01 10.70 -24.09
C PRO A 343 -25.28 11.02 -25.41
N ASN A 344 -24.32 11.93 -25.40
CA ASN A 344 -23.48 12.27 -26.55
C ASN A 344 -22.28 11.32 -26.76
N GLY A 345 -22.17 10.24 -25.99
CA GLY A 345 -21.08 9.27 -26.06
C GLY A 345 -19.80 9.66 -25.34
N GLN A 346 -19.73 10.87 -24.73
CA GLN A 346 -18.58 11.29 -23.93
C GLN A 346 -18.49 10.45 -22.65
N PRO A 347 -17.33 9.84 -22.31
CA PRO A 347 -17.18 9.11 -21.06
C PRO A 347 -17.31 10.06 -19.85
N LEU A 348 -17.93 9.56 -18.77
CA LEU A 348 -17.99 10.29 -17.50
C LEU A 348 -16.66 10.19 -16.74
N CYS A 349 -15.98 9.04 -16.83
CA CYS A 349 -14.75 8.76 -16.06
C CYS A 349 -13.53 8.67 -16.98
N GLN A 350 -12.48 9.43 -16.65
CA GLN A 350 -11.14 9.24 -17.21
C GLN A 350 -10.35 8.38 -16.23
N LEU A 351 -10.16 7.09 -16.54
CA LEU A 351 -9.46 6.13 -15.68
C LEU A 351 -7.94 6.19 -15.88
N TYR A 352 -7.19 6.21 -14.78
CA TYR A 352 -5.72 6.13 -14.76
C TYR A 352 -5.20 4.75 -14.34
N SER A 353 -6.08 3.90 -13.86
CA SER A 353 -5.77 2.52 -13.51
C SER A 353 -5.85 1.61 -14.73
N ILE A 354 -5.02 0.55 -14.73
CA ILE A 354 -5.00 -0.47 -15.76
C ILE A 354 -5.93 -1.60 -15.34
N PHE A 355 -6.72 -2.11 -16.30
CA PHE A 355 -7.59 -3.27 -16.03
C PHE A 355 -6.80 -4.47 -15.50
N ASN A 356 -7.37 -5.17 -14.52
CA ASN A 356 -6.81 -6.40 -13.96
C ASN A 356 -5.48 -6.24 -13.21
N GLN A 357 -5.25 -5.09 -12.60
CA GLN A 357 -4.13 -4.81 -11.68
C GLN A 357 -4.56 -4.96 -10.21
N GLY A 358 -3.92 -4.23 -9.30
CA GLY A 358 -4.28 -4.21 -7.88
C GLY A 358 -5.64 -3.54 -7.62
N PRO A 359 -6.21 -3.70 -6.42
CA PRO A 359 -7.57 -3.28 -6.10
C PRO A 359 -7.69 -1.77 -5.80
N ILE A 360 -7.11 -0.96 -6.65
CA ILE A 360 -7.11 0.51 -6.57
C ILE A 360 -7.50 1.06 -7.94
N LEU A 361 -8.52 1.91 -7.98
CA LEU A 361 -8.95 2.61 -9.17
C LEU A 361 -8.85 4.13 -8.94
N SER A 362 -8.04 4.79 -9.77
CA SER A 362 -7.94 6.24 -9.81
C SER A 362 -8.51 6.78 -11.10
N PHE A 363 -9.28 7.85 -10.98
CA PHE A 363 -9.96 8.48 -12.12
C PHE A 363 -10.23 9.95 -11.85
N ASN A 364 -10.57 10.69 -12.90
CA ASN A 364 -11.20 11.99 -12.82
C ASN A 364 -12.55 11.95 -13.55
N LEU A 365 -13.46 12.81 -13.13
CA LEU A 365 -14.75 12.97 -13.80
C LEU A 365 -14.62 14.00 -14.93
N LEU A 366 -15.31 13.73 -16.00
CA LEU A 366 -15.41 14.61 -17.17
C LEU A 366 -16.84 15.16 -17.27
N SER A 367 -16.94 16.38 -17.76
CA SER A 367 -18.20 17.00 -18.14
C SER A 367 -18.65 16.54 -19.54
N PRO A 368 -19.87 16.84 -19.98
CA PRO A 368 -20.36 16.46 -21.32
C PRO A 368 -19.52 17.00 -22.50
N ASN A 369 -18.75 18.05 -22.29
CA ASN A 369 -17.82 18.61 -23.29
C ASN A 369 -16.37 18.09 -23.17
N GLY A 370 -16.12 17.13 -22.26
CA GLY A 370 -14.81 16.50 -22.06
C GLY A 370 -13.87 17.24 -21.11
N SER A 371 -14.24 18.39 -20.54
CA SER A 371 -13.41 19.06 -19.54
C SER A 371 -13.45 18.33 -18.20
N GLN A 372 -12.33 18.33 -17.47
CA GLN A 372 -12.24 17.68 -16.14
C GLN A 372 -13.06 18.46 -15.10
N LEU A 373 -13.70 17.73 -14.20
CA LEU A 373 -14.41 18.26 -13.04
C LEU A 373 -13.49 18.18 -11.80
N GLY A 374 -13.64 19.15 -10.88
CA GLY A 374 -12.84 19.21 -9.67
C GLY A 374 -13.12 18.03 -8.74
N PHE A 375 -12.04 17.43 -8.21
CA PHE A 375 -12.13 16.29 -7.29
C PHE A 375 -12.64 16.69 -5.90
N SER A 376 -12.43 17.93 -5.45
CA SER A 376 -12.96 18.43 -4.16
C SER A 376 -14.48 18.55 -4.17
N ALA A 377 -15.08 18.91 -5.28
CA ALA A 377 -16.52 18.93 -5.44
C ALA A 377 -17.10 17.51 -5.36
N PHE A 378 -16.44 16.54 -6.00
CA PHE A 378 -16.79 15.13 -5.89
C PHE A 378 -16.68 14.63 -4.45
N GLU A 379 -15.56 14.93 -3.74
CA GLU A 379 -15.35 14.52 -2.36
C GLU A 379 -16.47 15.00 -1.43
N LYS A 380 -16.88 16.27 -1.56
CA LYS A 380 -18.03 16.83 -0.82
C LYS A 380 -19.32 16.08 -1.13
N ALA A 381 -19.63 15.85 -2.40
CA ALA A 381 -20.84 15.17 -2.82
C ALA A 381 -20.86 13.71 -2.32
N ALA A 382 -19.73 13.00 -2.47
CA ALA A 382 -19.56 11.63 -2.01
C ALA A 382 -19.68 11.50 -0.49
N SER A 383 -19.06 12.41 0.27
CA SER A 383 -19.20 12.47 1.73
C SER A 383 -20.65 12.74 2.15
N GLY A 384 -21.37 13.64 1.47
CA GLY A 384 -22.79 13.90 1.69
C GLY A 384 -23.69 12.70 1.38
N ALA A 385 -23.23 11.78 0.53
CA ALA A 385 -23.91 10.52 0.19
C ALA A 385 -23.35 9.30 0.96
N ASN A 386 -22.60 9.53 2.05
CA ASN A 386 -22.01 8.50 2.93
C ASN A 386 -20.98 7.59 2.23
N PHE A 387 -20.21 8.10 1.28
CA PHE A 387 -19.05 7.40 0.72
C PHE A 387 -17.75 7.90 1.36
N ALA A 388 -16.92 6.99 1.86
CA ALA A 388 -15.54 7.24 2.25
C ALA A 388 -14.62 6.94 1.06
N VAL A 389 -14.09 7.98 0.43
CA VAL A 389 -13.17 7.93 -0.71
C VAL A 389 -11.92 8.73 -0.43
N ARG A 390 -10.92 8.66 -1.28
CA ARG A 390 -9.71 9.48 -1.20
C ARG A 390 -9.56 10.34 -2.45
N THR A 391 -9.14 11.61 -2.29
CA THR A 391 -8.88 12.52 -3.41
C THR A 391 -7.52 13.18 -3.31
N GLY A 392 -7.11 13.88 -4.37
CA GLY A 392 -5.88 14.66 -4.42
C GLY A 392 -4.65 13.91 -4.90
N GLY A 393 -3.47 14.30 -4.43
CA GLY A 393 -2.16 13.80 -4.91
C GLY A 393 -1.73 12.45 -4.35
N LEU A 394 -2.47 11.87 -3.39
CA LEU A 394 -2.30 10.51 -2.83
C LEU A 394 -0.90 10.21 -2.27
N CYS A 395 -0.13 11.23 -1.87
CA CYS A 395 1.26 11.08 -1.45
C CYS A 395 2.14 10.34 -2.50
N ASN A 396 1.83 10.49 -3.80
CA ASN A 396 2.59 9.91 -4.90
C ASN A 396 2.87 10.96 -5.98
N PRO A 397 3.90 11.80 -5.79
CA PRO A 397 4.18 12.91 -6.69
C PRO A 397 4.52 12.46 -8.11
N GLY A 398 5.23 11.35 -8.25
CA GLY A 398 5.59 10.82 -9.56
C GLY A 398 4.39 10.27 -10.34
N GLY A 399 3.43 9.64 -9.64
CA GLY A 399 2.17 9.20 -10.21
C GLY A 399 1.32 10.38 -10.69
N VAL A 400 1.19 11.43 -9.87
CA VAL A 400 0.50 12.68 -10.25
C VAL A 400 1.14 13.29 -11.50
N GLN A 401 2.44 13.55 -11.47
CA GLN A 401 3.15 14.16 -12.59
C GLN A 401 3.01 13.38 -13.89
N LYS A 402 3.08 12.05 -13.80
CA LYS A 402 3.02 11.17 -14.98
C LYS A 402 1.63 11.10 -15.58
N HIS A 403 0.61 10.91 -14.75
CA HIS A 403 -0.75 10.63 -15.23
C HIS A 403 -1.56 11.89 -15.52
N LEU A 404 -1.19 13.02 -14.89
CA LEU A 404 -1.84 14.32 -15.14
C LEU A 404 -1.01 15.24 -16.06
N ASP A 405 0.12 14.73 -16.57
CA ASP A 405 1.03 15.45 -17.47
C ASP A 405 1.44 16.82 -16.91
N ILE A 406 1.95 16.83 -15.66
CA ILE A 406 2.39 18.05 -14.99
C ILE A 406 3.93 18.05 -14.88
N PRO A 407 4.63 18.84 -15.69
CA PRO A 407 6.08 18.97 -15.61
C PRO A 407 6.53 19.57 -14.27
N THR A 408 7.72 19.17 -13.79
CA THR A 408 8.29 19.69 -12.53
C THR A 408 8.35 21.21 -12.48
N LYS A 409 8.69 21.85 -13.63
CA LYS A 409 8.76 23.32 -13.72
C LYS A 409 7.43 23.99 -13.39
N GLU A 410 6.33 23.44 -13.91
CA GLU A 410 4.98 23.95 -13.63
C GLU A 410 4.62 23.76 -12.16
N LEU A 411 4.86 22.58 -11.58
CA LEU A 411 4.64 22.35 -10.15
C LEU A 411 5.43 23.34 -9.28
N THR A 412 6.69 23.61 -9.62
CA THR A 412 7.52 24.56 -8.87
C THR A 412 6.93 25.97 -8.94
N GLN A 413 6.41 26.39 -10.09
CA GLN A 413 5.74 27.68 -10.24
C GLN A 413 4.43 27.74 -9.44
N MET A 414 3.64 26.66 -9.44
CA MET A 414 2.42 26.55 -8.65
C MET A 414 2.68 26.68 -7.14
N PHE A 415 3.70 26.00 -6.62
CA PHE A 415 4.09 26.16 -5.22
C PHE A 415 4.60 27.57 -4.90
N ALA A 416 5.35 28.19 -5.81
CA ALA A 416 5.80 29.56 -5.65
C ALA A 416 4.63 30.57 -5.61
N SER A 417 3.49 30.24 -6.22
CA SER A 417 2.24 31.04 -6.15
C SER A 417 1.38 30.76 -4.93
N GLY A 418 1.85 29.95 -3.96
CA GLY A 418 1.17 29.68 -2.70
C GLY A 418 0.30 28.43 -2.67
N LYS A 419 0.43 27.54 -3.64
CA LYS A 419 -0.25 26.23 -3.64
C LYS A 419 0.30 25.34 -2.52
N GLU A 420 -0.61 24.84 -1.67
CA GLU A 420 -0.29 23.86 -0.62
C GLU A 420 -1.05 22.54 -0.84
N CYS A 421 -0.54 21.48 -0.23
CA CYS A 421 -1.20 20.18 -0.26
C CYS A 421 -2.47 20.24 0.63
N GLY A 422 -3.66 19.96 0.06
CA GLY A 422 -4.91 19.97 0.80
C GLY A 422 -5.61 21.32 0.91
N ASP A 423 -5.19 22.32 0.14
CA ASP A 423 -5.77 23.68 0.14
C ASP A 423 -7.14 23.79 -0.57
N GLY A 424 -7.65 22.69 -1.13
CA GLY A 424 -8.92 22.66 -1.85
C GLY A 424 -8.87 23.26 -3.25
N ILE A 425 -7.69 23.63 -3.75
CA ILE A 425 -7.48 24.13 -5.12
C ILE A 425 -7.27 22.93 -6.04
N ASP A 426 -8.27 22.64 -6.87
CA ASP A 426 -8.25 21.47 -7.78
C ASP A 426 -7.47 21.74 -9.07
N PHE A 427 -7.45 23.01 -9.53
CA PHE A 427 -6.86 23.38 -10.80
C PHE A 427 -5.90 24.57 -10.66
N ILE A 428 -4.80 24.54 -11.44
CA ILE A 428 -3.95 25.70 -11.71
C ILE A 428 -3.68 25.71 -13.21
N ASP A 429 -3.83 26.88 -13.83
CA ASP A 429 -3.64 27.06 -15.28
C ASP A 429 -4.40 26.04 -16.14
N GLY A 430 -5.61 25.65 -15.67
CA GLY A 430 -6.47 24.70 -16.35
C GLY A 430 -6.08 23.21 -16.17
N LYS A 431 -5.00 22.89 -15.45
CA LYS A 431 -4.56 21.53 -15.15
C LYS A 431 -5.07 21.09 -13.79
N ILE A 432 -5.63 19.88 -13.73
CA ILE A 432 -6.06 19.26 -12.48
C ILE A 432 -4.86 18.74 -11.68
N LEU A 433 -4.89 18.89 -10.35
CA LEU A 433 -3.74 18.62 -9.49
C LEU A 433 -3.87 17.34 -8.67
N GLY A 434 -4.90 16.58 -8.91
CA GLY A 434 -5.16 15.36 -8.17
C GLY A 434 -6.20 14.48 -8.85
N VAL A 435 -6.52 13.38 -8.22
CA VAL A 435 -7.45 12.38 -8.72
C VAL A 435 -8.44 11.98 -7.64
N ILE A 436 -9.50 11.30 -8.05
CA ILE A 436 -10.38 10.52 -7.19
C ILE A 436 -9.82 9.11 -7.14
N ARG A 437 -9.69 8.54 -5.94
CA ARG A 437 -9.28 7.15 -5.75
C ARG A 437 -10.32 6.39 -4.96
N VAL A 438 -10.76 5.26 -5.51
CA VAL A 438 -11.50 4.23 -4.79
C VAL A 438 -10.65 2.98 -4.69
N SER A 439 -10.72 2.28 -3.57
CA SER A 439 -9.95 1.07 -3.36
C SER A 439 -10.76 0.04 -2.57
N PHE A 440 -10.52 -1.22 -2.89
CA PHE A 440 -11.28 -2.36 -2.41
C PHE A 440 -10.39 -3.27 -1.57
N GLY A 441 -10.99 -3.98 -0.62
CA GLY A 441 -10.29 -4.88 0.28
C GLY A 441 -11.16 -6.08 0.66
N ALA A 442 -10.75 -6.77 1.73
CA ALA A 442 -11.44 -7.96 2.21
C ALA A 442 -12.94 -7.74 2.48
N CYS A 443 -13.30 -6.56 2.96
CA CYS A 443 -14.66 -6.24 3.39
C CYS A 443 -15.52 -5.56 2.31
N SER A 444 -14.98 -5.30 1.14
CA SER A 444 -15.71 -4.67 0.05
C SER A 444 -16.79 -5.60 -0.50
N ARG A 445 -17.91 -5.03 -0.90
CA ARG A 445 -19.05 -5.78 -1.44
C ARG A 445 -19.40 -5.32 -2.84
N VAL A 446 -20.12 -6.16 -3.56
CA VAL A 446 -20.70 -5.81 -4.87
C VAL A 446 -21.64 -4.61 -4.74
N GLU A 447 -22.40 -4.55 -3.65
CA GLU A 447 -23.33 -3.46 -3.36
C GLU A 447 -22.62 -2.10 -3.20
N ASP A 448 -21.40 -2.10 -2.65
CA ASP A 448 -20.61 -0.85 -2.51
C ASP A 448 -20.25 -0.30 -3.92
N VAL A 449 -19.94 -1.17 -4.87
CA VAL A 449 -19.68 -0.79 -6.27
C VAL A 449 -20.94 -0.31 -6.97
N VAL A 450 -22.03 -1.04 -6.84
CA VAL A 450 -23.32 -0.69 -7.47
C VAL A 450 -23.80 0.67 -6.94
N SER A 451 -23.69 0.90 -5.65
CA SER A 451 -24.09 2.17 -5.02
C SER A 451 -23.22 3.34 -5.49
N LEU A 452 -21.89 3.13 -5.65
CA LEU A 452 -21.01 4.15 -6.22
C LEU A 452 -21.42 4.52 -7.64
N VAL A 453 -21.69 3.52 -8.48
CA VAL A 453 -22.10 3.73 -9.87
C VAL A 453 -23.45 4.43 -9.95
N GLN A 454 -24.39 4.05 -9.11
CA GLN A 454 -25.71 4.71 -9.05
C GLN A 454 -25.57 6.17 -8.61
N PHE A 455 -24.78 6.43 -7.57
CA PHE A 455 -24.46 7.80 -7.12
C PHE A 455 -23.88 8.66 -8.25
N LEU A 456 -22.93 8.11 -9.02
CA LEU A 456 -22.34 8.81 -10.16
C LEU A 456 -23.36 9.12 -11.25
N LYS A 457 -24.24 8.17 -11.56
CA LYS A 457 -25.32 8.36 -12.55
C LYS A 457 -26.31 9.45 -12.13
N GLU A 458 -26.77 9.39 -10.88
CA GLU A 458 -27.74 10.35 -10.33
C GLU A 458 -27.17 11.76 -10.24
N THR A 459 -25.89 11.87 -9.85
CA THR A 459 -25.24 13.16 -9.60
C THR A 459 -24.77 13.84 -10.90
N TYR A 460 -24.22 13.06 -11.85
CA TYR A 460 -23.49 13.64 -13.00
C TYR A 460 -24.13 13.35 -14.34
N LEU A 461 -24.87 12.22 -14.49
CA LEU A 461 -25.53 11.89 -15.76
C LEU A 461 -27.00 12.35 -15.80
N GLN A 462 -27.52 12.92 -14.69
CA GLN A 462 -28.92 13.36 -14.56
C GLN A 462 -29.95 12.25 -14.83
N GLU A 463 -29.56 10.99 -14.62
CA GLU A 463 -30.51 9.90 -14.62
C GLU A 463 -31.44 10.04 -13.40
N LYS A 464 -32.74 10.25 -13.63
CA LYS A 464 -33.72 10.29 -12.53
C LYS A 464 -33.63 9.00 -11.73
N PRO A 465 -33.65 9.04 -10.38
CA PRO A 465 -33.58 7.85 -9.57
C PRO A 465 -34.74 6.93 -9.95
N LYS A 466 -34.41 5.75 -10.45
CA LYS A 466 -35.38 4.67 -10.49
C LYS A 466 -35.75 4.42 -9.03
N LYS A 467 -37.07 4.56 -8.69
CA LYS A 467 -37.64 4.37 -7.34
C LYS A 467 -36.81 3.37 -6.56
N ALA A 468 -36.42 3.76 -5.31
CA ALA A 468 -35.51 3.04 -4.45
C ALA A 468 -35.50 1.54 -4.73
N LEU A 469 -34.36 1.02 -5.15
CA LEU A 469 -34.16 -0.42 -5.28
C LEU A 469 -34.44 -1.01 -3.90
N THR A 470 -35.63 -1.52 -3.73
CA THR A 470 -35.93 -2.48 -2.67
C THR A 470 -34.81 -3.49 -2.71
N VAL A 471 -34.13 -3.72 -1.59
CA VAL A 471 -33.01 -4.62 -1.43
C VAL A 471 -33.12 -5.78 -2.43
N LEU A 472 -32.32 -5.71 -3.50
CA LEU A 472 -32.35 -6.72 -4.55
C LEU A 472 -32.09 -8.06 -3.90
N SER A 473 -33.05 -8.97 -4.01
CA SER A 473 -32.79 -10.34 -3.61
C SER A 473 -31.54 -10.84 -4.35
N PRO A 474 -30.75 -11.74 -3.78
CA PRO A 474 -29.52 -12.24 -4.42
C PRO A 474 -29.72 -12.78 -5.84
N ASN A 475 -30.97 -13.11 -6.20
CA ASN A 475 -31.34 -13.57 -7.54
C ASN A 475 -31.52 -12.45 -8.57
N MET A 476 -31.92 -11.24 -8.17
CA MET A 476 -32.04 -10.12 -9.12
C MET A 476 -30.69 -9.49 -9.44
N ALA A 477 -29.77 -9.40 -8.47
CA ALA A 477 -28.38 -9.00 -8.73
C ALA A 477 -27.70 -9.95 -9.74
N ARG A 478 -28.04 -11.24 -9.72
CA ARG A 478 -27.56 -12.22 -10.71
C ARG A 478 -28.13 -12.00 -12.11
N ILE A 479 -29.36 -11.53 -12.24
CA ILE A 479 -30.01 -11.29 -13.56
C ILE A 479 -29.43 -10.00 -14.16
N GLU A 480 -29.24 -8.94 -13.40
CA GLU A 480 -28.60 -7.71 -13.90
C GLU A 480 -27.12 -7.92 -14.23
N LEU A 481 -26.37 -8.72 -13.44
CA LEU A 481 -25.01 -9.13 -13.82
C LEU A 481 -24.99 -9.89 -15.17
N ARG A 482 -25.92 -10.80 -15.41
CA ARG A 482 -26.01 -11.55 -16.68
C ARG A 482 -26.36 -10.65 -17.88
N VAL A 483 -27.21 -9.64 -17.69
CA VAL A 483 -27.55 -8.69 -18.73
C VAL A 483 -26.36 -7.76 -19.04
N LEU A 484 -25.61 -7.33 -18.01
CA LEU A 484 -24.39 -6.54 -18.20
C LEU A 484 -23.26 -7.37 -18.86
N GLU A 485 -23.12 -8.64 -18.49
CA GLU A 485 -22.15 -9.58 -19.11
C GLU A 485 -22.43 -9.75 -20.61
N ALA A 486 -23.69 -9.86 -20.99
CA ALA A 486 -24.10 -9.97 -22.39
C ALA A 486 -23.85 -8.67 -23.19
N GLN A 487 -24.05 -7.50 -22.58
CA GLN A 487 -23.76 -6.20 -23.19
C GLN A 487 -22.25 -5.93 -23.32
N THR A 488 -21.45 -6.35 -22.33
CA THR A 488 -19.99 -6.19 -22.34
C THR A 488 -19.33 -7.13 -23.35
N ALA A 489 -19.83 -8.36 -23.49
CA ALA A 489 -19.37 -9.30 -24.51
C ALA A 489 -19.67 -8.78 -25.94
N ALA A 490 -20.82 -8.15 -26.16
CA ALA A 490 -21.17 -7.55 -27.44
C ALA A 490 -20.27 -6.35 -27.80
N SER A 491 -19.86 -5.54 -26.80
CA SER A 491 -18.97 -4.38 -27.00
C SER A 491 -17.53 -4.77 -27.30
N LEU A 492 -17.05 -5.90 -26.74
CA LEU A 492 -15.69 -6.40 -26.97
C LEU A 492 -15.51 -7.07 -28.34
N VAL A 493 -16.59 -7.55 -28.96
CA VAL A 493 -16.57 -8.14 -30.31
C VAL A 493 -16.54 -7.05 -31.40
N THR A 494 -16.89 -5.81 -31.08
CA THR A 494 -16.91 -4.68 -32.03
C THR A 494 -15.58 -3.91 -32.08
N VAL A 495 -14.60 -4.26 -31.28
CA VAL A 495 -13.28 -3.58 -31.15
C VAL A 495 -12.09 -4.51 -31.52
N MET A 496 -12.35 -5.70 -32.09
CA MET A 496 -11.32 -6.54 -32.70
C MET A 496 -11.31 -6.39 -34.22
#